data_6722f083fc6f774be269c372bd74c146
#
_entry.id   6722f083fc6f774be269c372bd74c146
#
_cell.length_a   1.000
_cell.length_b   1.000
_cell.length_c   1.000
_cell.angle_alpha   90.00
_cell.angle_beta   90.00
_cell.angle_gamma   90.00
#
_symmetry.space_group_name_H-M   'P 1'
#
loop_
_entity.id
_entity.type
_entity.pdbx_description
1 polymer ?
#
loop_
_entity_poly.entity_id
_entity_poly.type
_entity_poly.pdbx_seq_one_letter_code
_entity_poly.pdbx_strand_id
1 'polypeptide(L)'
;MSSDSFDPQKLSGRNRRLLYEWRRLEQQLARRHDISCRVTRRNADGLPTGYLVDYRLRSICGVENVDRLNEPGVDNPPIFCDGFQMLIDLPANYPCVDGAPEFCFLTEDASGTPVAHPWHPNIRYFGDFAGRVCINMTDTYTDLAWGVERVASYLTYETYHAYQEPPFPEDLKVAAWVLRQGEPNEWIYFNQ
;
A
#
# COMPACT_ATOMS: atom_id res chain seq x y z
N MET A 1 20.99 -5.71 -12.36
CA MET A 1 21.90 -6.12 -11.28
C MET A 1 21.07 -7.00 -10.36
N SER A 2 21.50 -8.25 -10.10
CA SER A 2 20.78 -9.20 -9.24
C SER A 2 21.21 -9.03 -7.79
N SER A 3 20.33 -9.36 -6.83
CA SER A 3 20.64 -9.40 -5.40
C SER A 3 21.77 -10.40 -5.07
N ASP A 4 21.95 -11.43 -5.90
CA ASP A 4 22.99 -12.47 -5.71
C ASP A 4 24.42 -11.96 -5.94
N SER A 5 24.58 -10.81 -6.59
CA SER A 5 25.91 -10.22 -6.83
C SER A 5 26.55 -9.60 -5.57
N PHE A 6 25.81 -9.52 -4.45
CA PHE A 6 26.30 -8.91 -3.20
C PHE A 6 26.67 -9.96 -2.15
N ASP A 7 27.88 -9.80 -1.55
CA ASP A 7 28.33 -10.57 -0.40
C ASP A 7 27.87 -9.90 0.91
N PRO A 8 26.93 -10.50 1.67
CA PRO A 8 26.39 -9.88 2.89
C PRO A 8 27.46 -9.59 3.95
N GLN A 9 28.56 -10.38 3.96
CA GLN A 9 29.61 -10.23 4.97
C GLN A 9 30.44 -8.96 4.78
N LYS A 10 30.46 -8.41 3.55
CA LYS A 10 31.19 -7.18 3.20
C LYS A 10 30.36 -5.90 3.35
N LEU A 11 29.10 -6.02 3.74
CA LEU A 11 28.18 -4.89 3.82
C LEU A 11 28.10 -4.31 5.24
N SER A 12 27.86 -3.00 5.34
CA SER A 12 27.47 -2.32 6.58
C SER A 12 26.12 -2.85 7.11
N GLY A 13 25.80 -2.56 8.36
CA GLY A 13 24.54 -3.00 8.99
C GLY A 13 23.30 -2.59 8.19
N ARG A 14 23.23 -1.30 7.76
CA ARG A 14 22.13 -0.78 6.93
C ARG A 14 22.09 -1.48 5.57
N ASN A 15 23.20 -1.57 4.87
CA ASN A 15 23.29 -2.19 3.55
C ASN A 15 22.95 -3.69 3.60
N ARG A 16 23.33 -4.38 4.68
CA ARG A 16 22.92 -5.77 4.91
C ARG A 16 21.40 -5.90 5.06
N ARG A 17 20.76 -4.97 5.78
CA ARG A 17 19.31 -4.94 5.89
C ARG A 17 18.65 -4.65 4.54
N LEU A 18 19.15 -3.69 3.75
CA LEU A 18 18.63 -3.40 2.40
C LEU A 18 18.71 -4.62 1.47
N LEU A 19 19.85 -5.36 1.53
CA LEU A 19 20.00 -6.59 0.77
C LEU A 19 19.02 -7.68 1.22
N TYR A 20 18.81 -7.82 2.54
CA TYR A 20 17.84 -8.76 3.10
C TYR A 20 16.43 -8.45 2.59
N GLU A 21 15.99 -7.19 2.66
CA GLU A 21 14.67 -6.74 2.18
C GLU A 21 14.49 -7.08 0.69
N TRP A 22 15.49 -6.77 -0.12
CA TRP A 22 15.43 -7.02 -1.55
C TRP A 22 15.27 -8.50 -1.86
N ARG A 23 16.10 -9.37 -1.26
CA ARG A 23 16.02 -10.82 -1.44
C ARG A 23 14.69 -11.40 -0.98
N ARG A 24 14.20 -10.96 0.18
CA ARG A 24 12.91 -11.41 0.71
C ARG A 24 11.76 -11.02 -0.22
N LEU A 25 11.77 -9.79 -0.72
CA LEU A 25 10.77 -9.31 -1.64
C LEU A 25 10.79 -10.09 -2.97
N GLU A 26 11.98 -10.28 -3.57
CA GLU A 26 12.12 -11.10 -4.79
C GLU A 26 11.63 -12.54 -4.56
N GLN A 27 12.00 -13.17 -3.44
CA GLN A 27 11.58 -14.54 -3.09
C GLN A 27 10.06 -14.66 -2.92
N GLN A 28 9.43 -13.70 -2.25
CA GLN A 28 7.99 -13.70 -2.01
C GLN A 28 7.22 -13.50 -3.32
N LEU A 29 7.62 -12.51 -4.10
CA LEU A 29 6.93 -12.16 -5.34
C LEU A 29 7.15 -13.16 -6.47
N ALA A 30 8.21 -13.97 -6.43
CA ALA A 30 8.38 -15.08 -7.39
C ALA A 30 7.22 -16.10 -7.36
N ARG A 31 6.42 -16.11 -6.31
CA ARG A 31 5.25 -17.00 -6.14
C ARG A 31 3.92 -16.32 -6.48
N ARG A 32 3.95 -15.03 -6.83
CA ARG A 32 2.76 -14.22 -7.15
C ARG A 32 2.71 -13.93 -8.64
N HIS A 33 1.52 -14.03 -9.23
CA HIS A 33 1.28 -13.66 -10.63
C HIS A 33 0.57 -12.30 -10.76
N ASP A 34 -0.01 -11.86 -9.67
CA ASP A 34 -0.85 -10.68 -9.52
C ASP A 34 -0.11 -9.49 -8.92
N ILE A 35 1.10 -9.70 -8.38
CA ILE A 35 1.94 -8.65 -7.82
C ILE A 35 3.32 -8.73 -8.47
N SER A 36 3.82 -7.60 -8.95
CA SER A 36 5.19 -7.47 -9.42
C SER A 36 5.87 -6.24 -8.83
N CYS A 37 7.19 -6.27 -8.75
CA CYS A 37 7.97 -5.19 -8.16
C CYS A 37 9.20 -4.88 -9.01
N ARG A 38 9.52 -3.59 -9.16
CA ARG A 38 10.77 -3.13 -9.77
C ARG A 38 11.47 -2.10 -8.90
N VAL A 39 12.79 -2.12 -8.92
CA VAL A 39 13.62 -1.14 -8.23
C VAL A 39 13.57 0.20 -8.97
N THR A 40 13.25 1.27 -8.27
CA THR A 40 13.20 2.64 -8.81
C THR A 40 14.39 3.48 -8.40
N ARG A 41 14.96 3.21 -7.21
CA ARG A 41 16.10 3.96 -6.68
C ARG A 41 17.10 3.05 -5.97
N ARG A 42 18.38 3.40 -6.08
CA ARG A 42 19.49 2.71 -5.39
C ARG A 42 20.35 3.71 -4.64
N ASN A 43 21.02 3.24 -3.59
CA ASN A 43 22.05 4.02 -2.90
C ASN A 43 23.40 3.96 -3.68
N ALA A 44 24.42 4.65 -3.15
CA ALA A 44 25.76 4.69 -3.76
C ALA A 44 26.42 3.31 -3.88
N ASP A 45 26.06 2.36 -3.02
CA ASP A 45 26.57 1.00 -3.03
C ASP A 45 25.75 0.06 -3.96
N GLY A 46 24.78 0.61 -4.70
CA GLY A 46 23.96 -0.12 -5.66
C GLY A 46 22.79 -0.89 -5.06
N LEU A 47 22.52 -0.76 -3.75
CA LEU A 47 21.43 -1.44 -3.06
C LEU A 47 20.11 -0.64 -3.19
N PRO A 48 18.97 -1.32 -3.39
CA PRO A 48 17.68 -0.66 -3.54
C PRO A 48 17.27 0.14 -2.31
N THR A 49 16.76 1.35 -2.55
CA THR A 49 16.15 2.23 -1.56
C THR A 49 14.77 2.72 -1.97
N GLY A 50 14.33 2.38 -3.18
CA GLY A 50 12.98 2.67 -3.66
C GLY A 50 12.51 1.58 -4.59
N TYR A 51 11.21 1.30 -4.53
CA TYR A 51 10.54 0.29 -5.33
C TYR A 51 9.23 0.83 -5.89
N LEU A 52 8.83 0.32 -7.05
CA LEU A 52 7.46 0.42 -7.55
C LEU A 52 6.86 -0.98 -7.54
N VAL A 53 5.72 -1.12 -6.90
CA VAL A 53 4.92 -2.35 -6.84
C VAL A 53 3.69 -2.17 -7.70
N ASP A 54 3.47 -3.10 -8.63
CA ASP A 54 2.28 -3.18 -9.47
C ASP A 54 1.38 -4.29 -8.92
N TYR A 55 0.18 -3.93 -8.48
CA TYR A 55 -0.87 -4.86 -8.07
C TYR A 55 -1.86 -5.03 -9.22
N ARG A 56 -2.08 -6.26 -9.68
CA ARG A 56 -3.13 -6.67 -10.63
C ARG A 56 -4.23 -7.36 -9.85
N LEU A 57 -4.85 -6.60 -8.97
CA LEU A 57 -5.90 -7.04 -8.07
C LEU A 57 -7.11 -6.14 -8.27
N ARG A 58 -8.29 -6.75 -8.30
CA ARG A 58 -9.53 -6.01 -8.28
C ARG A 58 -9.73 -5.39 -6.90
N SER A 59 -9.98 -4.10 -6.85
CA SER A 59 -10.30 -3.39 -5.62
C SER A 59 -11.26 -2.23 -5.88
N ILE A 60 -11.83 -1.69 -4.82
CA ILE A 60 -12.61 -0.47 -4.88
C ILE A 60 -11.63 0.70 -5.07
N CYS A 61 -11.85 1.52 -6.10
CA CYS A 61 -11.05 2.70 -6.41
C CYS A 61 -11.81 4.02 -6.27
N GLY A 62 -13.04 3.95 -5.79
CA GLY A 62 -13.90 5.10 -5.57
C GLY A 62 -15.34 4.66 -5.35
N VAL A 63 -16.22 5.62 -5.25
CA VAL A 63 -17.66 5.41 -5.15
C VAL A 63 -18.41 6.38 -6.07
N GLU A 64 -19.58 5.99 -6.52
CA GLU A 64 -20.47 6.92 -7.19
C GLU A 64 -20.90 8.05 -6.24
N ASN A 65 -21.22 9.22 -6.77
CA ASN A 65 -21.67 10.37 -6.01
C ASN A 65 -20.77 10.75 -4.83
N VAL A 66 -19.44 10.66 -5.00
CA VAL A 66 -18.43 10.93 -3.96
C VAL A 66 -18.61 12.28 -3.26
N ASP A 67 -19.12 13.31 -3.97
CA ASP A 67 -19.38 14.64 -3.42
C ASP A 67 -20.58 14.64 -2.44
N ARG A 68 -21.40 13.59 -2.46
CA ARG A 68 -22.63 13.42 -1.68
C ARG A 68 -22.53 12.29 -0.64
N LEU A 69 -21.32 11.89 -0.24
CA LEU A 69 -21.06 10.79 0.70
C LEU A 69 -21.80 10.89 2.04
N ASN A 70 -22.08 12.10 2.49
CA ASN A 70 -22.73 12.35 3.78
C ASN A 70 -24.21 12.73 3.66
N GLU A 71 -24.78 12.73 2.45
CA GLU A 71 -26.18 13.07 2.27
C GLU A 71 -27.08 11.89 2.63
N PRO A 72 -28.09 12.08 3.52
CA PRO A 72 -29.02 11.02 3.87
C PRO A 72 -29.78 10.52 2.66
N GLY A 73 -29.93 9.21 2.51
CA GLY A 73 -30.68 8.57 1.44
C GLY A 73 -29.99 8.57 0.07
N VAL A 74 -28.71 8.95 0.01
CA VAL A 74 -27.89 8.84 -1.21
C VAL A 74 -27.02 7.60 -1.13
N ASP A 75 -27.25 6.67 -2.04
CA ASP A 75 -26.37 5.51 -2.21
C ASP A 75 -25.11 5.88 -2.97
N ASN A 76 -23.99 5.35 -2.50
CA ASN A 76 -22.67 5.54 -3.08
C ASN A 76 -22.05 4.16 -3.42
N PRO A 77 -22.59 3.45 -4.44
CA PRO A 77 -22.05 2.13 -4.79
C PRO A 77 -20.60 2.21 -5.22
N PRO A 78 -19.80 1.12 -5.00
CA PRO A 78 -18.39 1.12 -5.29
C PRO A 78 -18.09 1.12 -6.78
N ILE A 79 -17.00 1.81 -7.14
CA ILE A 79 -16.37 1.75 -8.45
C ILE A 79 -15.13 0.88 -8.32
N PHE A 80 -14.98 -0.10 -9.21
CA PHE A 80 -13.87 -1.07 -9.17
C PHE A 80 -12.82 -0.78 -10.24
N CYS A 81 -11.56 -1.05 -9.89
CA CYS A 81 -10.41 -1.07 -10.78
C CYS A 81 -9.60 -2.35 -10.57
N ASP A 82 -8.87 -2.79 -11.60
CA ASP A 82 -8.13 -4.06 -11.62
C ASP A 82 -6.60 -3.86 -11.56
N GLY A 83 -6.13 -2.67 -11.24
CA GLY A 83 -4.70 -2.40 -11.18
C GLY A 83 -4.34 -1.14 -10.42
N PHE A 84 -3.29 -1.24 -9.61
CA PHE A 84 -2.80 -0.13 -8.78
C PHE A 84 -1.28 -0.14 -8.72
N GLN A 85 -0.68 1.04 -8.66
CA GLN A 85 0.76 1.21 -8.50
C GLN A 85 1.10 1.87 -7.18
N MET A 86 2.04 1.32 -6.45
CA MET A 86 2.47 1.80 -5.15
C MET A 86 3.99 1.98 -5.11
N LEU A 87 4.44 3.15 -4.66
CA LEU A 87 5.84 3.39 -4.34
C LEU A 87 6.14 2.94 -2.91
N ILE A 88 7.32 2.34 -2.74
CA ILE A 88 7.93 2.12 -1.44
C ILE A 88 9.20 2.93 -1.39
N ASP A 89 9.34 3.78 -0.38
CA ASP A 89 10.54 4.57 -0.12
C ASP A 89 11.18 4.16 1.20
N LEU A 90 12.50 3.87 1.15
CA LEU A 90 13.31 3.56 2.32
C LEU A 90 14.16 4.78 2.66
N PRO A 91 13.82 5.52 3.72
CA PRO A 91 14.54 6.72 4.10
C PRO A 91 15.99 6.44 4.51
N ALA A 92 16.81 7.50 4.55
CA ALA A 92 18.25 7.36 4.82
C ALA A 92 18.58 6.72 6.16
N ASN A 93 17.71 6.89 7.17
CA ASN A 93 17.84 6.32 8.51
C ASN A 93 17.18 4.93 8.67
N TYR A 94 16.55 4.37 7.62
CA TYR A 94 16.08 2.98 7.65
C TYR A 94 17.25 2.02 7.94
N PRO A 95 17.14 1.04 8.85
CA PRO A 95 15.95 0.53 9.56
C PRO A 95 15.80 1.06 11.01
N CYS A 96 16.22 2.28 11.30
CA CYS A 96 16.02 2.86 12.63
C CYS A 96 14.53 3.11 12.92
N VAL A 97 14.19 3.29 14.20
CA VAL A 97 12.79 3.47 14.66
C VAL A 97 12.09 4.63 13.94
N ASP A 98 12.82 5.74 13.71
CA ASP A 98 12.29 6.93 13.02
C ASP A 98 12.43 6.83 11.46
N GLY A 99 12.83 5.68 10.94
CA GLY A 99 13.09 5.43 9.53
C GLY A 99 12.20 4.34 8.97
N ALA A 100 10.91 4.34 9.31
CA ALA A 100 9.96 3.38 8.74
C ALA A 100 9.87 3.54 7.21
N PRO A 101 9.65 2.45 6.46
CA PRO A 101 9.34 2.53 5.04
C PRO A 101 8.06 3.31 4.81
N GLU A 102 8.06 4.12 3.76
CA GLU A 102 6.86 4.81 3.31
C GLU A 102 6.23 4.03 2.15
N PHE A 103 4.93 3.76 2.27
CA PHE A 103 4.12 3.11 1.25
C PHE A 103 3.09 4.12 0.74
N CYS A 104 3.13 4.42 -0.55
CA CYS A 104 2.24 5.42 -1.14
C CYS A 104 1.78 4.99 -2.52
N PHE A 105 0.48 4.84 -2.72
CA PHE A 105 -0.11 4.62 -4.04
C PHE A 105 0.07 5.86 -4.92
N LEU A 106 0.34 5.63 -6.20
CA LEU A 106 0.33 6.72 -7.18
C LEU A 106 -1.11 7.22 -7.36
N THR A 107 -1.25 8.52 -7.31
CA THR A 107 -2.51 9.24 -7.60
C THR A 107 -2.46 9.97 -8.94
N GLU A 108 -1.26 10.07 -9.52
CA GLU A 108 -0.99 10.64 -10.84
C GLU A 108 0.07 9.80 -11.56
N ASP A 109 0.00 9.77 -12.88
CA ASP A 109 1.03 9.18 -13.73
C ASP A 109 2.21 10.15 -13.96
N ALA A 110 3.20 9.72 -14.75
CA ALA A 110 4.38 10.52 -15.05
C ALA A 110 4.07 11.83 -15.85
N SER A 111 2.88 11.96 -16.40
CA SER A 111 2.41 13.18 -17.09
C SER A 111 1.62 14.11 -16.17
N GLY A 112 1.38 13.73 -14.91
CA GLY A 112 0.52 14.45 -13.98
C GLY A 112 -0.98 14.17 -14.20
N THR A 113 -1.32 13.12 -14.97
CA THR A 113 -2.71 12.74 -15.16
C THR A 113 -3.18 11.91 -13.96
N PRO A 114 -4.34 12.22 -13.34
CA PRO A 114 -4.88 11.43 -12.25
C PRO A 114 -5.07 9.96 -12.63
N VAL A 115 -4.62 9.06 -11.75
CA VAL A 115 -4.82 7.62 -11.87
C VAL A 115 -5.64 7.10 -10.70
N ALA A 116 -6.32 5.99 -10.91
CA ALA A 116 -7.09 5.35 -9.86
C ALA A 116 -6.18 4.88 -8.72
N HIS A 117 -6.57 5.18 -7.50
CA HIS A 117 -5.92 4.67 -6.30
C HIS A 117 -6.97 4.07 -5.34
N PRO A 118 -6.58 3.19 -4.39
CA PRO A 118 -7.54 2.41 -3.64
C PRO A 118 -8.43 3.26 -2.72
N TRP A 119 -9.71 2.94 -2.72
CA TRP A 119 -10.69 3.40 -1.74
C TRP A 119 -10.71 2.43 -0.56
N HIS A 120 -9.93 2.74 0.48
CA HIS A 120 -9.76 1.85 1.63
C HIS A 120 -9.52 2.65 2.92
N PRO A 121 -10.10 2.31 4.08
CA PRO A 121 -9.97 3.10 5.31
C PRO A 121 -8.52 3.24 5.84
N ASN A 122 -7.65 2.28 5.54
CA ASN A 122 -6.22 2.34 5.90
C ASN A 122 -5.34 3.02 4.84
N ILE A 123 -5.95 3.61 3.80
CA ILE A 123 -5.26 4.32 2.72
C ILE A 123 -5.90 5.70 2.61
N ARG A 124 -5.06 6.75 2.65
CA ARG A 124 -5.54 8.12 2.49
C ARG A 124 -6.07 8.32 1.07
N TYR A 125 -7.34 8.64 0.96
CA TYR A 125 -7.99 8.88 -0.33
C TYR A 125 -8.02 10.37 -0.69
N PHE A 126 -8.23 11.25 0.28
CA PHE A 126 -8.42 12.68 0.07
C PHE A 126 -7.25 13.52 0.58
N GLY A 127 -7.03 14.67 -0.06
CA GLY A 127 -6.11 15.71 0.38
C GLY A 127 -4.65 15.47 0.02
N ASP A 128 -3.75 16.23 0.64
CA ASP A 128 -2.33 16.32 0.28
C ASP A 128 -1.53 15.04 0.47
N PHE A 129 -2.05 14.10 1.26
CA PHE A 129 -1.42 12.80 1.52
C PHE A 129 -2.14 11.64 0.82
N ALA A 130 -2.93 11.93 -0.24
CA ALA A 130 -3.61 10.89 -1.00
C ALA A 130 -2.61 9.82 -1.48
N GLY A 131 -3.04 8.56 -1.39
CA GLY A 131 -2.20 7.39 -1.67
C GLY A 131 -1.43 6.83 -0.47
N ARG A 132 -1.21 7.60 0.61
CA ARG A 132 -0.47 7.12 1.79
C ARG A 132 -1.16 5.95 2.45
N VAL A 133 -0.39 4.89 2.72
CA VAL A 133 -0.86 3.66 3.37
C VAL A 133 -0.47 3.68 4.84
N CYS A 134 -1.44 3.52 5.73
CA CYS A 134 -1.19 3.21 7.13
C CYS A 134 -1.14 1.69 7.31
N ILE A 135 0.07 1.15 7.36
CA ILE A 135 0.28 -0.23 7.79
C ILE A 135 0.30 -0.20 9.32
N ASN A 136 -0.70 -0.82 9.94
CA ASN A 136 -0.88 -0.77 11.37
C ASN A 136 0.37 -1.25 12.12
N MET A 137 0.98 -0.34 12.88
CA MET A 137 2.22 -0.57 13.63
C MET A 137 2.05 -1.49 14.84
N THR A 138 0.83 -1.92 15.18
CA THR A 138 0.60 -2.94 16.22
C THR A 138 0.98 -4.34 15.74
N ASP A 139 0.97 -4.57 14.44
CA ASP A 139 1.53 -5.77 13.86
C ASP A 139 3.05 -5.60 13.77
N THR A 140 3.82 -6.52 14.31
CA THR A 140 5.27 -6.47 14.26
C THR A 140 5.72 -6.44 12.81
N TYR A 141 6.07 -5.25 12.32
CA TYR A 141 6.64 -5.10 10.98
C TYR A 141 7.95 -5.88 10.90
N THR A 142 8.00 -6.87 10.06
CA THR A 142 9.17 -7.75 9.96
C THR A 142 10.05 -7.44 8.75
N ASP A 143 9.44 -7.27 7.56
CA ASP A 143 10.14 -6.95 6.31
C ASP A 143 9.20 -6.33 5.26
N LEU A 144 9.77 -5.83 4.14
CA LEU A 144 8.99 -5.23 3.04
C LEU A 144 8.04 -6.22 2.38
N ALA A 145 8.42 -7.50 2.31
CA ALA A 145 7.58 -8.53 1.70
C ALA A 145 6.27 -8.69 2.47
N TRP A 146 6.35 -8.69 3.81
CA TRP A 146 5.16 -8.65 4.66
C TRP A 146 4.31 -7.40 4.42
N GLY A 147 4.94 -6.22 4.30
CA GLY A 147 4.22 -4.98 4.01
C GLY A 147 3.47 -5.02 2.69
N VAL A 148 4.08 -5.54 1.63
CA VAL A 148 3.45 -5.71 0.31
C VAL A 148 2.26 -6.67 0.36
N GLU A 149 2.37 -7.80 1.06
CA GLU A 149 1.26 -8.74 1.26
C GLU A 149 0.13 -8.13 2.11
N ARG A 150 0.49 -7.36 3.15
CA ARG A 150 -0.51 -6.66 3.97
C ARG A 150 -1.32 -5.66 3.14
N VAL A 151 -0.66 -4.93 2.24
CA VAL A 151 -1.35 -4.03 1.31
C VAL A 151 -2.23 -4.81 0.33
N ALA A 152 -1.82 -5.98 -0.14
CA ALA A 152 -2.68 -6.83 -0.95
C ALA A 152 -3.97 -7.22 -0.21
N SER A 153 -3.88 -7.57 1.09
CA SER A 153 -5.06 -7.87 1.91
C SER A 153 -5.97 -6.64 2.14
N TYR A 154 -5.43 -5.42 2.05
CA TYR A 154 -6.24 -4.19 2.04
C TYR A 154 -7.00 -4.05 0.72
N LEU A 155 -6.31 -4.27 -0.41
CA LEU A 155 -6.93 -4.18 -1.73
C LEU A 155 -8.09 -5.17 -1.90
N THR A 156 -7.99 -6.35 -1.30
CA THR A 156 -9.05 -7.37 -1.32
C THR A 156 -10.09 -7.20 -0.21
N TYR A 157 -9.95 -6.19 0.65
CA TYR A 157 -10.79 -5.99 1.83
C TYR A 157 -10.84 -7.18 2.82
N GLU A 158 -9.86 -8.09 2.73
CA GLU A 158 -9.71 -9.16 3.73
C GLU A 158 -9.38 -8.60 5.11
N THR A 159 -8.69 -7.46 5.14
CA THR A 159 -8.36 -6.77 6.39
C THR A 159 -8.56 -5.27 6.22
N TYR A 160 -9.29 -4.66 7.16
CA TYR A 160 -9.46 -3.21 7.24
C TYR A 160 -9.76 -2.80 8.68
N HIS A 161 -9.57 -1.51 8.96
CA HIS A 161 -9.99 -0.90 10.21
C HIS A 161 -10.77 0.38 9.91
N ALA A 162 -12.07 0.40 10.22
CA ALA A 162 -12.97 1.51 9.92
C ALA A 162 -13.51 2.21 11.19
N TYR A 163 -13.28 1.64 12.39
CA TYR A 163 -13.78 2.22 13.64
C TYR A 163 -12.93 3.40 14.09
N GLN A 164 -13.56 4.42 14.70
CA GLN A 164 -12.88 5.61 15.23
C GLN A 164 -12.29 5.35 16.63
N GLU A 165 -11.50 4.30 16.73
CA GLU A 165 -10.74 3.93 17.93
C GLU A 165 -9.31 3.52 17.53
N PRO A 166 -8.32 3.58 18.45
CA PRO A 166 -6.96 3.19 18.10
C PRO A 166 -6.84 1.72 17.66
N PRO A 167 -6.05 1.45 16.58
CA PRO A 167 -5.42 2.44 15.72
C PRO A 167 -6.44 3.09 14.79
N PHE A 168 -6.46 4.43 14.74
CA PHE A 168 -7.42 5.15 13.90
C PHE A 168 -7.26 4.84 12.42
N PRO A 169 -8.36 4.82 11.64
CA PRO A 169 -8.26 4.69 10.19
C PRO A 169 -7.50 5.87 9.58
N GLU A 170 -6.80 5.63 8.47
CA GLU A 170 -6.04 6.66 7.75
C GLU A 170 -6.97 7.67 7.06
N ASP A 171 -8.11 7.21 6.54
CA ASP A 171 -9.13 8.08 5.94
C ASP A 171 -10.49 7.93 6.61
N LEU A 172 -10.90 8.95 7.36
CA LEU A 172 -12.16 8.95 8.11
C LEU A 172 -13.41 8.99 7.25
N LYS A 173 -13.34 9.58 6.03
CA LYS A 173 -14.48 9.62 5.12
C LYS A 173 -14.73 8.24 4.50
N VAL A 174 -13.65 7.58 4.09
CA VAL A 174 -13.72 6.21 3.59
C VAL A 174 -14.18 5.26 4.68
N ALA A 175 -13.64 5.38 5.89
CA ALA A 175 -14.05 4.59 7.05
C ALA A 175 -15.55 4.75 7.36
N ALA A 176 -16.05 5.98 7.32
CA ALA A 176 -17.47 6.25 7.53
C ALA A 176 -18.36 5.64 6.43
N TRP A 177 -17.91 5.65 5.18
CA TRP A 177 -18.61 4.98 4.07
C TRP A 177 -18.64 3.46 4.28
N VAL A 178 -17.50 2.85 4.65
CA VAL A 178 -17.42 1.40 4.93
C VAL A 178 -18.49 0.99 5.94
N LEU A 179 -18.55 1.69 7.09
CA LEU A 179 -19.49 1.33 8.16
C LEU A 179 -20.96 1.63 7.81
N ARG A 180 -21.23 2.68 7.03
CA ARG A 180 -22.61 3.12 6.73
C ARG A 180 -23.22 2.44 5.51
N GLN A 181 -22.40 2.09 4.53
CA GLN A 181 -22.87 1.58 3.25
C GLN A 181 -22.13 0.34 2.79
N GLY A 182 -20.79 0.29 2.91
CA GLY A 182 -19.98 -0.81 2.43
C GLY A 182 -20.33 -2.15 3.07
N GLU A 183 -20.32 -2.22 4.40
CA GLU A 183 -20.70 -3.41 5.17
C GLU A 183 -22.20 -3.73 5.05
N PRO A 184 -23.14 -2.77 5.29
CA PRO A 184 -24.57 -3.09 5.26
C PRO A 184 -25.08 -3.56 3.90
N ASN A 185 -24.46 -3.13 2.81
CA ASN A 185 -24.82 -3.55 1.45
C ASN A 185 -23.91 -4.68 0.91
N GLU A 186 -23.03 -5.23 1.73
CA GLU A 186 -22.08 -6.30 1.37
C GLU A 186 -21.12 -5.92 0.22
N TRP A 187 -20.93 -4.64 -0.06
CA TRP A 187 -20.14 -4.16 -1.19
C TRP A 187 -18.64 -4.36 -1.05
N ILE A 188 -18.17 -4.54 0.19
CA ILE A 188 -16.74 -4.78 0.47
C ILE A 188 -16.37 -6.26 0.46
N TYR A 189 -17.34 -7.18 0.28
CA TYR A 189 -17.12 -8.64 0.28
C TYR A 189 -17.03 -9.23 -1.14
N PHE A 190 -16.55 -8.47 -2.11
CA PHE A 190 -16.52 -8.81 -3.53
C PHE A 190 -15.54 -9.94 -3.93
N ASN A 191 -14.68 -10.38 -2.99
CA ASN A 191 -13.71 -11.48 -3.19
C ASN A 191 -14.07 -12.76 -2.43
N GLN A 192 -15.27 -12.85 -1.85
CA GLN A 192 -15.76 -14.02 -1.11
C GLN A 192 -16.51 -14.97 -2.01
#